data_b4840a3f2053a70893b49b100b9f9188
#
_entry.id   b4840a3f2053a70893b49b100b9f9188
#
_cell.length_a   1.000
_cell.length_b   1.000
_cell.length_c   1.000
_cell.angle_alpha   90.00
_cell.angle_beta   90.00
_cell.angle_gamma   90.00
#
_symmetry.space_group_name_H-M   'P 1'
#
loop_
_entity.id
_entity.type
_entity.pdbx_description
1 polymer ?
#
loop_
_entity_poly.entity_id
_entity_poly.type
_entity_poly.pdbx_seq_one_letter_code
_entity_poly.pdbx_strand_id
1 'polypeptide(L)'
;MTELDLAARIARLEAIEAIKQLKARYFEHCDRNYESEAITALFARDGGFEAGKFGSHQGRDQVRAFFSTISGQLVFAAHFGMNPIIDVEDADHATGRWRLLEPTATPVDGKKEAF
;
A
#
# COMPACT_ATOMS: atom_id res chain seq x y z
N MET A 1 27.80 -5.57 23.23
CA MET A 1 26.39 -5.14 23.03
C MET A 1 25.61 -5.31 24.33
N THR A 2 24.87 -4.29 24.70
CA THR A 2 24.07 -4.28 25.91
C THR A 2 22.68 -4.88 25.65
N GLU A 3 21.95 -5.21 26.72
CA GLU A 3 20.56 -5.66 26.61
C GLU A 3 19.69 -4.59 25.95
N LEU A 4 19.96 -3.29 26.24
CA LEU A 4 19.24 -2.19 25.61
C LEU A 4 19.44 -2.19 24.10
N ASP A 5 20.66 -2.40 23.63
CA ASP A 5 20.95 -2.49 22.20
C ASP A 5 20.23 -3.67 21.57
N LEU A 6 20.17 -4.80 22.26
CA LEU A 6 19.47 -5.98 21.77
C LEU A 6 17.97 -5.74 21.68
N ALA A 7 17.37 -5.14 22.70
CA ALA A 7 15.96 -4.82 22.71
C ALA A 7 15.62 -3.83 21.58
N ALA A 8 16.44 -2.82 21.38
CA ALA A 8 16.27 -1.85 20.30
C ALA A 8 16.38 -2.50 18.92
N ARG A 9 17.30 -3.44 18.76
CA ARG A 9 17.47 -4.17 17.49
C ARG A 9 16.27 -5.07 17.22
N ILE A 10 15.73 -5.73 18.23
CA ILE A 10 14.54 -6.57 18.09
C ILE A 10 13.35 -5.68 17.69
N ALA A 11 13.15 -4.56 18.38
CA ALA A 11 12.05 -3.64 18.07
C ALA A 11 12.13 -3.15 16.63
N ARG A 12 13.35 -2.85 16.14
CA ARG A 12 13.57 -2.46 14.75
C ARG A 12 13.20 -3.57 13.77
N LEU A 13 13.61 -4.79 14.04
CA LEU A 13 13.29 -5.94 13.18
C LEU A 13 11.79 -6.21 13.15
N GLU A 14 11.13 -6.12 14.29
CA GLU A 14 9.68 -6.28 14.37
C GLU A 14 8.95 -5.18 13.58
N ALA A 15 9.43 -3.95 13.66
CA ALA A 15 8.85 -2.84 12.89
C ALA A 15 9.01 -3.07 11.39
N ILE A 16 10.17 -3.52 10.95
CA ILE A 16 10.41 -3.83 9.53
C ILE A 16 9.44 -4.91 9.05
N GLU A 17 9.26 -5.99 9.81
CA GLU A 17 8.34 -7.06 9.45
C GLU A 17 6.90 -6.58 9.41
N ALA A 18 6.48 -5.77 10.39
CA ALA A 18 5.14 -5.21 10.44
C ALA A 18 4.84 -4.33 9.23
N ILE A 19 5.81 -3.53 8.78
CA ILE A 19 5.66 -2.66 7.61
C ILE A 19 5.56 -3.49 6.32
N LYS A 20 6.36 -4.55 6.19
CA LYS A 20 6.24 -5.46 5.05
C LYS A 20 4.84 -6.07 4.97
N GLN A 21 4.31 -6.52 6.09
CA GLN A 21 2.98 -7.11 6.14
C GLN A 21 1.88 -6.11 5.88
N LEU A 22 2.02 -4.88 6.36
CA LEU A 22 1.09 -3.80 6.07
C LEU A 22 0.98 -3.57 4.56
N LYS A 23 2.12 -3.51 3.87
CA LYS A 23 2.15 -3.31 2.42
C LYS A 23 1.53 -4.49 1.68
N ALA A 24 1.80 -5.71 2.13
CA ALA A 24 1.21 -6.91 1.54
C ALA A 24 -0.31 -6.92 1.68
N ARG A 25 -0.86 -6.52 2.82
CA ARG A 25 -2.30 -6.40 3.01
C ARG A 25 -2.91 -5.33 2.09
N TYR A 26 -2.22 -4.21 1.92
CA TYR A 26 -2.65 -3.17 0.99
C TYR A 26 -2.79 -3.75 -0.42
N PHE A 27 -1.78 -4.46 -0.91
CA PHE A 27 -1.83 -5.09 -2.23
C PHE A 27 -2.96 -6.11 -2.33
N GLU A 28 -3.16 -6.91 -1.30
CA GLU A 28 -4.24 -7.90 -1.27
C GLU A 28 -5.61 -7.24 -1.41
N HIS A 29 -5.84 -6.14 -0.70
CA HIS A 29 -7.10 -5.41 -0.81
C HIS A 29 -7.28 -4.74 -2.17
N CYS A 30 -6.18 -4.27 -2.78
CA CYS A 30 -6.23 -3.75 -4.14
C CYS A 30 -6.59 -4.83 -5.14
N ASP A 31 -6.04 -6.03 -4.98
CA ASP A 31 -6.28 -7.16 -5.88
C ASP A 31 -7.71 -7.72 -5.76
N ARG A 32 -8.39 -7.42 -4.67
CA ARG A 32 -9.80 -7.77 -4.44
C ARG A 32 -10.73 -6.64 -4.88
N ASN A 33 -10.51 -6.11 -6.07
CA ASN A 33 -11.32 -5.03 -6.65
C ASN A 33 -11.31 -3.76 -5.80
N TYR A 34 -10.15 -3.45 -5.22
CA TYR A 34 -9.94 -2.23 -4.44
C TYR A 34 -11.00 -2.05 -3.35
N GLU A 35 -10.92 -2.87 -2.34
CA GLU A 35 -11.80 -2.79 -1.15
C GLU A 35 -11.54 -1.48 -0.40
N SER A 36 -12.25 -0.42 -0.76
CA SER A 36 -11.96 0.95 -0.33
C SER A 36 -11.95 1.14 1.18
N GLU A 37 -12.87 0.51 1.91
CA GLU A 37 -12.92 0.62 3.36
C GLU A 37 -11.72 -0.06 4.02
N ALA A 38 -11.37 -1.26 3.56
CA ALA A 38 -10.22 -2.00 4.08
C ALA A 38 -8.90 -1.29 3.77
N ILE A 39 -8.77 -0.73 2.56
CA ILE A 39 -7.59 0.05 2.17
C ILE A 39 -7.48 1.30 3.03
N THR A 40 -8.56 2.05 3.18
CA THR A 40 -8.60 3.29 3.96
C THR A 40 -8.19 3.05 5.41
N ALA A 41 -8.60 1.93 5.99
CA ALA A 41 -8.24 1.57 7.36
C ALA A 41 -6.75 1.37 7.58
N LEU A 42 -5.97 1.14 6.53
CA LEU A 42 -4.52 0.99 6.61
C LEU A 42 -3.80 2.34 6.65
N PHE A 43 -4.49 3.43 6.34
CA PHE A 43 -3.92 4.77 6.33
C PHE A 43 -4.07 5.43 7.69
N ALA A 44 -3.10 6.27 8.05
CA ALA A 44 -3.26 7.15 9.18
C ALA A 44 -4.43 8.10 8.93
N ARG A 45 -5.01 8.63 10.00
CA ARG A 45 -6.19 9.50 9.93
C ARG A 45 -5.99 10.68 8.98
N ASP A 46 -4.81 11.27 9.00
CA ASP A 46 -4.41 12.39 8.15
C ASP A 46 -3.48 11.94 7.01
N GLY A 47 -3.40 10.63 6.77
CA GLY A 47 -2.56 10.07 5.74
C GLY A 47 -3.02 10.44 4.34
N GLY A 48 -2.12 10.29 3.37
CA GLY A 48 -2.41 10.64 2.00
C GLY A 48 -1.86 9.63 1.01
N PHE A 49 -2.32 9.78 -0.22
CA PHE A 49 -1.94 8.93 -1.34
C PHE A 49 -1.63 9.78 -2.56
N GLU A 50 -0.40 9.67 -3.06
CA GLU A 50 0.03 10.33 -4.29
C GLU A 50 0.07 9.30 -5.40
N ALA A 51 -0.73 9.50 -6.42
CA ALA A 51 -0.93 8.51 -7.47
C ALA A 51 -0.47 8.99 -8.86
N GLY A 52 0.53 9.87 -8.91
CA GLY A 52 1.05 10.39 -10.16
C GLY A 52 -0.04 11.07 -10.97
N LYS A 53 -0.29 10.57 -12.18
CA LYS A 53 -1.33 11.11 -13.06
C LYS A 53 -2.75 10.97 -12.49
N PHE A 54 -2.96 10.13 -11.52
CA PHE A 54 -4.27 9.95 -10.88
C PHE A 54 -4.49 10.91 -9.72
N GLY A 55 -3.54 11.81 -9.45
CA GLY A 55 -3.71 12.91 -8.51
C GLY A 55 -3.21 12.64 -7.10
N SER A 56 -3.45 13.62 -6.25
CA SER A 56 -3.09 13.62 -4.84
C SER A 56 -4.36 13.53 -4.00
N HIS A 57 -4.36 12.66 -3.01
CA HIS A 57 -5.52 12.41 -2.15
C HIS A 57 -5.07 12.49 -0.70
N GLN A 58 -5.57 13.48 0.02
CA GLN A 58 -5.14 13.78 1.38
C GLN A 58 -6.25 13.51 2.39
N GLY A 59 -5.93 12.77 3.45
CA GLY A 59 -6.86 12.37 4.48
C GLY A 59 -7.71 11.17 4.06
N ARG A 60 -8.26 10.47 5.06
CA ARG A 60 -9.00 9.22 4.83
C ARG A 60 -10.20 9.40 3.92
N ASP A 61 -10.90 10.51 4.00
CA ASP A 61 -12.08 10.73 3.15
C ASP A 61 -11.71 10.78 1.67
N GLN A 62 -10.64 11.49 1.33
CA GLN A 62 -10.17 11.56 -0.06
C GLN A 62 -9.59 10.23 -0.52
N VAL A 63 -8.85 9.54 0.33
CA VAL A 63 -8.31 8.21 0.03
C VAL A 63 -9.45 7.23 -0.25
N ARG A 64 -10.47 7.21 0.60
CA ARG A 64 -11.65 6.35 0.41
C ARG A 64 -12.36 6.66 -0.91
N ALA A 65 -12.57 7.93 -1.20
CA ALA A 65 -13.24 8.35 -2.43
C ALA A 65 -12.45 7.90 -3.66
N PHE A 66 -11.12 8.03 -3.65
CA PHE A 66 -10.28 7.60 -4.75
C PHE A 66 -10.41 6.09 -5.01
N PHE A 67 -10.24 5.28 -3.97
CA PHE A 67 -10.31 3.83 -4.14
C PHE A 67 -11.72 3.34 -4.47
N SER A 68 -12.75 4.02 -3.98
CA SER A 68 -14.13 3.74 -4.39
C SER A 68 -14.36 4.02 -5.88
N THR A 69 -13.69 5.05 -6.42
CA THR A 69 -13.77 5.37 -7.85
C THR A 69 -13.05 4.31 -8.70
N ILE A 70 -11.89 3.83 -8.24
CA ILE A 70 -11.12 2.80 -8.94
C ILE A 70 -11.84 1.44 -8.90
N SER A 71 -12.51 1.14 -7.79
CA SER A 71 -13.26 -0.11 -7.64
C SER A 71 -14.27 -0.26 -8.77
N GLY A 72 -14.23 -1.38 -9.45
CA GLY A 72 -15.11 -1.67 -10.58
C GLY A 72 -14.66 -1.12 -11.91
N GLN A 73 -13.68 -0.22 -11.97
CA GLN A 73 -13.14 0.30 -13.22
C GLN A 73 -12.16 -0.67 -13.88
N LEU A 74 -11.48 -1.47 -13.08
CA LEU A 74 -10.57 -2.50 -13.58
C LEU A 74 -11.28 -3.84 -13.50
N VAL A 75 -11.12 -4.63 -14.56
CA VAL A 75 -11.62 -6.01 -14.60
C VAL A 75 -10.72 -6.92 -13.78
N PHE A 76 -9.45 -6.58 -13.72
CA PHE A 76 -8.43 -7.36 -13.05
C PHE A 76 -7.27 -6.46 -12.66
N ALA A 77 -6.72 -6.70 -11.49
CA ALA A 77 -5.45 -6.11 -11.07
C ALA A 77 -4.72 -7.10 -10.16
N ALA A 78 -3.42 -7.23 -10.35
CA ALA A 78 -2.57 -7.99 -9.45
C ALA A 78 -1.34 -7.16 -9.12
N HIS A 79 -1.08 -6.98 -7.84
CA HIS A 79 0.03 -6.17 -7.35
C HIS A 79 1.13 -7.08 -6.81
N PHE A 80 2.31 -6.96 -7.39
CA PHE A 80 3.51 -7.68 -6.94
C PHE A 80 4.52 -6.65 -6.44
N GLY A 81 4.57 -6.47 -5.12
CA GLY A 81 5.55 -5.60 -4.49
C GLY A 81 6.82 -6.39 -4.19
N MET A 82 7.96 -5.91 -4.67
CA MET A 82 9.23 -6.62 -4.62
C MET A 82 10.32 -5.75 -4.03
N ASN A 83 11.36 -6.40 -3.52
CA ASN A 83 12.60 -5.76 -3.08
C ASN A 83 12.35 -4.62 -2.07
N PRO A 84 11.68 -4.89 -0.95
CA PRO A 84 11.43 -3.84 0.04
C PRO A 84 12.73 -3.34 0.67
N ILE A 85 12.84 -2.03 0.78
CA ILE A 85 13.89 -1.36 1.54
C ILE A 85 13.19 -0.50 2.58
N ILE A 86 13.36 -0.85 3.85
CA ILE A 86 12.66 -0.20 4.94
C ILE A 86 13.67 0.40 5.90
N ASP A 87 13.55 1.70 6.13
CA ASP A 87 14.39 2.45 7.06
C ASP A 87 13.55 2.88 8.25
N VAL A 88 13.88 2.37 9.43
CA VAL A 88 13.23 2.76 10.68
C VAL A 88 14.03 3.89 11.29
N GLU A 89 13.42 5.07 11.39
CA GLU A 89 14.08 6.27 11.91
C GLU A 89 14.01 6.31 13.45
N ASP A 90 12.82 6.04 13.99
CA ASP A 90 12.58 6.01 15.43
C ASP A 90 11.34 5.14 15.72
N ALA A 91 10.82 5.22 16.94
CA ALA A 91 9.66 4.42 17.35
C ALA A 91 8.38 4.74 16.57
N ASP A 92 8.30 5.94 16.00
CA ASP A 92 7.08 6.45 15.37
C ASP A 92 7.24 6.73 13.88
N HIS A 93 8.45 6.66 13.34
CA HIS A 93 8.73 7.05 11.95
C HIS A 93 9.57 6.02 11.22
N ALA A 94 9.13 5.69 10.03
CA ALA A 94 9.85 4.82 9.11
C ALA A 94 9.49 5.19 7.68
N THR A 95 10.37 4.82 6.75
CA THR A 95 10.10 4.91 5.32
C THR A 95 10.30 3.56 4.67
N GLY A 96 9.60 3.33 3.57
CA GLY A 96 9.74 2.08 2.82
C GLY A 96 9.64 2.34 1.32
N ARG A 97 10.40 1.55 0.56
CA ARG A 97 10.39 1.59 -0.90
C ARG A 97 10.27 0.18 -1.44
N TRP A 98 9.50 0.03 -2.50
CA TRP A 98 9.29 -1.25 -3.19
C TRP A 98 9.37 -1.04 -4.69
N ARG A 99 9.65 -2.11 -5.40
CA ARG A 99 9.39 -2.18 -6.83
C ARG A 99 8.01 -2.80 -7.00
N LEU A 100 7.24 -2.24 -7.92
CA LEU A 100 5.88 -2.71 -8.18
C LEU A 100 5.76 -3.20 -9.61
N LEU A 101 5.27 -4.41 -9.75
CA LEU A 101 4.78 -4.94 -11.02
C LEU A 101 3.28 -5.13 -10.87
N GLU A 102 2.51 -4.47 -11.73
CA GLU A 102 1.05 -4.48 -11.61
C GLU A 102 0.40 -4.73 -12.97
N PRO A 103 0.21 -6.01 -13.37
CA PRO A 103 -0.63 -6.30 -14.52
C PRO A 103 -2.08 -5.96 -14.21
N THR A 104 -2.73 -5.26 -15.15
CA THR A 104 -4.12 -4.86 -15.01
C THR A 104 -4.88 -5.18 -16.29
N ALA A 105 -6.20 -5.24 -16.18
CA ALA A 105 -7.09 -5.37 -17.32
C ALA A 105 -8.23 -4.38 -17.16
N THR A 106 -8.51 -3.66 -18.25
CA THR A 106 -9.62 -2.68 -18.29
C THR A 106 -10.60 -3.08 -19.39
N PRO A 107 -11.88 -2.73 -19.26
CA PRO A 107 -12.82 -2.92 -20.36
C PRO A 107 -12.52 -1.91 -21.47
N VAL A 108 -12.48 -2.39 -22.72
CA VAL A 108 -12.34 -1.55 -23.91
C VAL A 108 -13.42 -1.99 -24.88
N ASP A 109 -14.36 -1.09 -25.21
CA ASP A 109 -15.50 -1.35 -26.09
C ASP A 109 -16.24 -2.68 -25.74
N GLY A 110 -16.45 -2.90 -24.46
CA GLY A 110 -17.10 -4.12 -23.96
C GLY A 110 -16.21 -5.35 -23.92
N LYS A 111 -14.93 -5.24 -24.27
CA LYS A 111 -13.96 -6.34 -24.22
C LYS A 111 -12.94 -6.08 -23.11
N LYS A 112 -12.40 -7.17 -22.59
CA LYS A 112 -11.29 -7.09 -21.61
C LYS A 112 -9.97 -6.99 -22.35
N GLU A 113 -9.11 -6.10 -21.88
CA GLU A 113 -7.78 -5.92 -22.42
C GLU A 113 -6.77 -5.95 -21.28
N ALA A 114 -5.71 -6.76 -21.41
CA ALA A 114 -4.68 -6.93 -20.39
C ALA A 114 -3.44 -6.12 -20.73
N PHE A 115 -2.78 -5.59 -19.69
CA PHE A 115 -1.55 -4.84 -19.80
C PHE A 115 -0.43 -5.54 -19.01
#